data_7c5b628271f240884de03093a1d23e60
#
_entry.id   7c5b628271f240884de03093a1d23e60
#
_cell.length_a   1.000
_cell.length_b   1.000
_cell.length_c   1.000
_cell.angle_alpha   90.00
_cell.angle_beta   90.00
_cell.angle_gamma   90.00
#
_symmetry.space_group_name_H-M   'P 1'
#
loop_
_entity.id
_entity.type
_entity.pdbx_description
1 polymer ?
#
loop_
_entity_poly.entity_id
_entity_poly.type
_entity_poly.pdbx_seq_one_letter_code
_entity_poly.pdbx_strand_id
1 'polypeptide(L)'
;MKNISTIEKHIGNTPLVRLQRLPGNTSNIVLGKLEGNNPAGSVKDRPALSMIVEAEKRGEIKPGDVLVEATSGNTGIALAMVAAMKGYVLKLIMPDNMSLERRQSMQAFGAELILVTAEEGMEGARDLALKMQADGKGKVLDQFANPDNPLAHFKTCLLYTSPSPRDQRGSRMPSSA
;
A
#
# COMPACT_ATOMS: atom_id res chain seq x y z
N MET A 1 -26.34 18.09 9.31
CA MET A 1 -25.35 17.11 9.81
C MET A 1 -23.97 17.72 9.65
N LYS A 2 -23.11 17.68 10.70
CA LYS A 2 -21.71 18.08 10.59
C LYS A 2 -21.07 17.22 9.50
N ASN A 3 -20.24 17.83 8.66
CA ASN A 3 -19.55 17.17 7.55
C ASN A 3 -18.54 16.16 8.14
N ILE A 4 -18.97 14.93 8.33
CA ILE A 4 -18.11 13.84 8.87
C ILE A 4 -17.27 13.34 7.71
N SER A 5 -15.95 13.38 7.85
CA SER A 5 -15.03 12.92 6.80
C SER A 5 -14.96 11.38 6.76
N THR A 6 -14.75 10.82 5.59
CA THR A 6 -14.54 9.38 5.39
C THR A 6 -13.12 8.96 5.76
N ILE A 7 -12.90 7.67 6.04
CA ILE A 7 -11.55 7.11 6.32
C ILE A 7 -10.56 7.43 5.18
N GLU A 8 -11.03 7.38 3.93
CA GLU A 8 -10.23 7.69 2.74
C GLU A 8 -9.54 9.06 2.84
N LYS A 9 -10.24 10.08 3.37
CA LYS A 9 -9.67 11.43 3.55
C LYS A 9 -8.61 11.53 4.64
N HIS A 10 -8.51 10.52 5.50
CA HIS A 10 -7.51 10.46 6.56
C HIS A 10 -6.21 9.74 6.12
N ILE A 11 -6.26 8.97 5.03
CA ILE A 11 -5.08 8.33 4.48
C ILE A 11 -4.09 9.41 4.03
N GLY A 12 -2.87 9.33 4.56
CA GLY A 12 -1.81 10.28 4.25
C GLY A 12 -1.84 11.60 5.03
N ASN A 13 -2.90 11.86 5.78
CA ASN A 13 -2.97 13.03 6.67
C ASN A 13 -2.28 12.75 8.01
N THR A 14 -1.03 12.29 7.94
CA THR A 14 -0.23 11.88 9.09
C THR A 14 0.52 13.05 9.70
N PRO A 15 0.75 13.08 11.03
CA PRO A 15 1.47 14.15 11.71
C PRO A 15 2.91 14.29 11.23
N LEU A 16 3.38 15.52 11.15
CA LEU A 16 4.78 15.86 10.95
C LEU A 16 5.33 16.42 12.25
N VAL A 17 6.32 15.76 12.85
CA VAL A 17 6.88 16.12 14.15
C VAL A 17 8.36 16.47 14.07
N ARG A 18 8.79 17.46 14.84
CA ARG A 18 10.20 17.83 14.94
C ARG A 18 10.93 16.86 15.89
N LEU A 19 12.03 16.30 15.41
CA LEU A 19 12.92 15.47 16.22
C LEU A 19 13.96 16.38 16.90
N GLN A 20 13.90 16.46 18.23
CA GLN A 20 14.65 17.46 18.97
C GLN A 20 16.10 17.06 19.24
N ARG A 21 16.39 15.75 19.37
CA ARG A 21 17.72 15.24 19.76
C ARG A 21 18.59 14.80 18.59
N LEU A 22 17.98 14.34 17.48
CA LEU A 22 18.72 13.84 16.33
C LEU A 22 19.63 14.86 15.64
N PRO A 23 19.26 16.17 15.58
CA PRO A 23 20.17 17.16 14.99
C PRO A 23 21.45 17.37 15.79
N GLY A 24 21.52 16.93 17.05
CA GLY A 24 22.66 17.19 17.95
C GLY A 24 22.88 18.71 18.10
N ASN A 25 24.14 19.11 18.05
CA ASN A 25 24.57 20.52 18.19
C ASN A 25 24.57 21.27 16.85
N THR A 26 23.78 20.88 15.88
CA THR A 26 23.66 21.55 14.57
C THR A 26 22.43 22.43 14.50
N SER A 27 22.40 23.36 13.53
CA SER A 27 21.24 24.19 13.20
C SER A 27 20.19 23.46 12.35
N ASN A 28 20.42 22.20 12.01
CA ASN A 28 19.51 21.42 11.16
C ASN A 28 18.18 21.16 11.84
N ILE A 29 17.11 21.21 11.07
CA ILE A 29 15.76 20.79 11.48
C ILE A 29 15.50 19.42 10.87
N VAL A 30 15.30 18.42 11.74
CA VAL A 30 14.92 17.07 11.33
C VAL A 30 13.47 16.85 11.69
N LEU A 31 12.67 16.48 10.68
CA LEU A 31 11.24 16.20 10.83
C LEU A 31 10.97 14.71 10.56
N GLY A 32 10.13 14.13 11.41
CA GLY A 32 9.63 12.76 11.24
C GLY A 32 8.15 12.80 10.85
N LYS A 33 7.78 12.12 9.75
CA LYS A 33 6.39 11.93 9.38
C LYS A 33 5.89 10.61 9.94
N LEU A 34 4.87 10.67 10.79
CA LEU A 34 4.39 9.52 11.57
C LEU A 34 3.43 8.65 10.72
N GLU A 35 3.97 7.90 9.77
CA GLU A 35 3.17 7.09 8.85
C GLU A 35 2.42 5.91 9.52
N GLY A 36 2.80 5.52 10.74
CA GLY A 36 2.03 4.60 11.56
C GLY A 36 0.64 5.12 11.97
N ASN A 37 0.40 6.43 11.83
CA ASN A 37 -0.90 7.04 12.13
C ASN A 37 -1.89 7.01 10.95
N ASN A 38 -1.54 6.36 9.85
CA ASN A 38 -2.53 6.06 8.82
C ASN A 38 -3.60 5.08 9.35
N PRO A 39 -4.83 5.08 8.81
CA PRO A 39 -5.94 4.26 9.30
C PRO A 39 -5.67 2.75 9.38
N ALA A 40 -4.94 2.15 8.44
CA ALA A 40 -4.51 0.75 8.51
C ALA A 40 -3.14 0.57 9.19
N GLY A 41 -2.58 1.63 9.76
CA GLY A 41 -1.42 1.61 10.63
C GLY A 41 -0.07 1.68 9.91
N SER A 42 0.01 2.04 8.63
CA SER A 42 1.30 2.11 7.95
C SER A 42 1.31 3.06 6.74
N VAL A 43 2.52 3.31 6.22
CA VAL A 43 2.72 4.05 4.97
C VAL A 43 2.06 3.36 3.75
N LYS A 44 1.72 2.08 3.86
CA LYS A 44 1.13 1.30 2.76
C LYS A 44 -0.31 1.67 2.43
N ASP A 45 -0.97 2.40 3.32
CA ASP A 45 -2.31 2.95 3.06
C ASP A 45 -2.31 3.87 1.83
N ARG A 46 -1.25 4.67 1.66
CA ARG A 46 -1.10 5.59 0.52
C ARG A 46 -1.03 4.86 -0.83
N PRO A 47 -0.09 3.92 -1.05
CA PRO A 47 -0.05 3.19 -2.32
C PRO A 47 -1.27 2.28 -2.52
N ALA A 48 -1.82 1.67 -1.48
CA ALA A 48 -3.02 0.84 -1.60
C ALA A 48 -4.20 1.65 -2.16
N LEU A 49 -4.43 2.84 -1.60
CA LEU A 49 -5.48 3.74 -2.11
C LEU A 49 -5.16 4.18 -3.55
N SER A 50 -3.93 4.59 -3.82
CA SER A 50 -3.51 5.07 -5.14
C SER A 50 -3.69 4.02 -6.23
N MET A 51 -3.22 2.79 -6.02
CA MET A 51 -3.34 1.71 -6.99
C MET A 51 -4.79 1.41 -7.37
N ILE A 52 -5.69 1.39 -6.38
CA ILE A 52 -7.12 1.14 -6.64
C ILE A 52 -7.77 2.33 -7.34
N VAL A 53 -7.56 3.57 -6.84
CA VAL A 53 -8.19 4.76 -7.41
C VAL A 53 -7.71 5.04 -8.83
N GLU A 54 -6.43 4.89 -9.12
CA GLU A 54 -5.92 5.12 -10.47
C GLU A 54 -6.37 4.01 -11.44
N ALA A 55 -6.46 2.76 -10.99
CA ALA A 55 -7.05 1.68 -11.79
C ALA A 55 -8.55 1.91 -12.10
N GLU A 56 -9.33 2.42 -11.12
CA GLU A 56 -10.72 2.85 -11.34
C GLU A 56 -10.80 3.96 -12.41
N LYS A 57 -9.94 4.98 -12.32
CA LYS A 57 -9.93 6.10 -13.30
C LYS A 57 -9.60 5.62 -14.71
N ARG A 58 -8.78 4.60 -14.85
CA ARG A 58 -8.47 3.98 -16.16
C ARG A 58 -9.55 3.03 -16.65
N GLY A 59 -10.56 2.73 -15.81
CA GLY A 59 -11.61 1.76 -16.13
C GLY A 59 -11.15 0.30 -16.13
N GLU A 60 -10.03 0.02 -15.49
CA GLU A 60 -9.46 -1.34 -15.37
C GLU A 60 -10.20 -2.20 -14.35
N ILE A 61 -10.78 -1.55 -13.34
CA ILE A 61 -11.55 -2.17 -12.26
C ILE A 61 -12.74 -1.30 -11.88
N LYS A 62 -13.77 -1.91 -11.30
CA LYS A 62 -14.96 -1.23 -10.77
C LYS A 62 -15.42 -1.90 -9.48
N PRO A 63 -16.15 -1.21 -8.59
CA PRO A 63 -16.74 -1.81 -7.40
C PRO A 63 -17.48 -3.11 -7.72
N GLY A 64 -17.26 -4.14 -6.91
CA GLY A 64 -17.76 -5.50 -7.10
C GLY A 64 -16.77 -6.45 -7.79
N ASP A 65 -15.73 -5.94 -8.46
CA ASP A 65 -14.69 -6.79 -9.05
C ASP A 65 -13.85 -7.49 -7.97
N VAL A 66 -13.22 -8.58 -8.36
CA VAL A 66 -12.30 -9.35 -7.52
C VAL A 66 -10.87 -8.85 -7.75
N LEU A 67 -10.23 -8.40 -6.67
CA LEU A 67 -8.81 -8.05 -6.66
C LEU A 67 -8.00 -9.20 -6.05
N VAL A 68 -6.81 -9.42 -6.57
CA VAL A 68 -5.87 -10.44 -6.09
C VAL A 68 -4.53 -9.81 -5.83
N GLU A 69 -3.89 -10.15 -4.70
CA GLU A 69 -2.53 -9.69 -4.43
C GLU A 69 -1.74 -10.72 -3.62
N ALA A 70 -0.49 -10.92 -4.00
CA ALA A 70 0.45 -11.74 -3.22
C ALA A 70 1.18 -10.85 -2.21
N THR A 71 0.78 -10.94 -0.94
CA THR A 71 1.39 -10.10 0.12
C THR A 71 1.07 -10.64 1.50
N SER A 72 2.03 -10.56 2.40
CA SER A 72 1.91 -11.04 3.79
C SER A 72 2.05 -9.92 4.83
N GLY A 73 2.20 -8.68 4.37
CA GLY A 73 2.55 -7.55 5.24
C GLY A 73 1.54 -6.41 5.23
N ASN A 74 2.04 -5.24 5.58
CA ASN A 74 1.23 -4.01 5.68
C ASN A 74 0.49 -3.64 4.39
N THR A 75 1.03 -4.02 3.22
CA THR A 75 0.33 -3.81 1.94
C THR A 75 -0.99 -4.58 1.90
N GLY A 76 -1.00 -5.84 2.36
CA GLY A 76 -2.22 -6.65 2.42
C GLY A 76 -3.27 -6.06 3.37
N ILE A 77 -2.85 -5.57 4.55
CA ILE A 77 -3.75 -4.92 5.51
C ILE A 77 -4.35 -3.64 4.90
N ALA A 78 -3.51 -2.81 4.27
CA ALA A 78 -3.95 -1.57 3.63
C ALA A 78 -4.89 -1.82 2.45
N LEU A 79 -4.57 -2.79 1.59
CA LEU A 79 -5.44 -3.19 0.48
C LEU A 79 -6.77 -3.75 0.98
N ALA A 80 -6.78 -4.54 2.07
CA ALA A 80 -8.01 -5.06 2.66
C ALA A 80 -8.92 -3.94 3.14
N MET A 81 -8.37 -2.95 3.84
CA MET A 81 -9.12 -1.77 4.26
C MET A 81 -9.69 -0.98 3.07
N VAL A 82 -8.86 -0.69 2.06
CA VAL A 82 -9.31 0.10 0.90
C VAL A 82 -10.33 -0.66 0.05
N ALA A 83 -10.13 -1.97 -0.15
CA ALA A 83 -11.08 -2.83 -0.86
C ALA A 83 -12.44 -2.84 -0.16
N ALA A 84 -12.48 -3.00 1.18
CA ALA A 84 -13.70 -2.94 1.96
C ALA A 84 -14.41 -1.58 1.82
N MET A 85 -13.65 -0.47 1.89
CA MET A 85 -14.21 0.88 1.75
C MET A 85 -14.84 1.13 0.37
N LYS A 86 -14.28 0.54 -0.68
CA LYS A 86 -14.66 0.81 -2.08
C LYS A 86 -15.53 -0.30 -2.69
N GLY A 87 -15.86 -1.34 -1.92
CA GLY A 87 -16.78 -2.41 -2.34
C GLY A 87 -16.15 -3.44 -3.29
N TYR A 88 -14.87 -3.72 -3.14
CA TYR A 88 -14.18 -4.80 -3.85
C TYR A 88 -14.14 -6.09 -3.04
N VAL A 89 -14.13 -7.23 -3.72
CA VAL A 89 -13.74 -8.50 -3.11
C VAL A 89 -12.22 -8.63 -3.21
N LEU A 90 -11.54 -8.80 -2.09
CA LEU A 90 -10.08 -8.93 -2.09
C LEU A 90 -9.65 -10.35 -1.68
N LYS A 91 -8.80 -10.95 -2.49
CA LYS A 91 -8.13 -12.22 -2.23
C LYS A 91 -6.64 -11.96 -2.01
N LEU A 92 -6.14 -12.32 -0.84
CA LEU A 92 -4.73 -12.17 -0.49
C LEU A 92 -4.09 -13.56 -0.41
N ILE A 93 -2.97 -13.72 -1.11
CA ILE A 93 -2.24 -14.96 -1.17
C ILE A 93 -0.95 -14.81 -0.38
N MET A 94 -0.67 -15.73 0.53
CA MET A 94 0.51 -15.67 1.39
C MET A 94 0.91 -17.04 1.91
N PRO A 95 2.18 -17.23 2.32
CA PRO A 95 2.61 -18.44 3.00
C PRO A 95 1.88 -18.65 4.33
N ASP A 96 1.66 -19.92 4.67
CA ASP A 96 0.93 -20.34 5.87
C ASP A 96 1.67 -20.10 7.19
N ASN A 97 2.98 -19.85 7.14
CA ASN A 97 3.82 -19.52 8.30
C ASN A 97 3.78 -18.04 8.71
N MET A 98 2.95 -17.22 8.06
CA MET A 98 2.77 -15.82 8.44
C MET A 98 2.02 -15.68 9.77
N SER A 99 2.33 -14.60 10.52
CA SER A 99 1.77 -14.40 11.85
C SER A 99 0.24 -14.35 11.87
N LEU A 100 -0.35 -14.90 12.91
CA LEU A 100 -1.78 -14.99 13.10
C LEU A 100 -2.43 -13.59 13.14
N GLU A 101 -1.77 -12.62 13.80
CA GLU A 101 -2.28 -11.26 13.96
C GLU A 101 -2.45 -10.56 12.61
N ARG A 102 -1.50 -10.75 11.68
CA ARG A 102 -1.61 -10.19 10.32
C ARG A 102 -2.77 -10.80 9.55
N ARG A 103 -2.92 -12.12 9.62
CA ARG A 103 -4.05 -12.82 8.98
C ARG A 103 -5.38 -12.33 9.54
N GLN A 104 -5.50 -12.24 10.86
CA GLN A 104 -6.70 -11.75 11.52
C GLN A 104 -7.01 -10.29 11.14
N SER A 105 -5.99 -9.43 11.07
CA SER A 105 -6.18 -8.03 10.66
C SER A 105 -6.73 -7.90 9.24
N MET A 106 -6.23 -8.69 8.29
CA MET A 106 -6.72 -8.71 6.90
C MET A 106 -8.15 -9.25 6.82
N GLN A 107 -8.44 -10.34 7.55
CA GLN A 107 -9.78 -10.94 7.62
C GLN A 107 -10.79 -10.02 8.30
N ALA A 108 -10.38 -9.24 9.30
CA ALA A 108 -11.24 -8.27 9.96
C ALA A 108 -11.73 -7.16 9.00
N PHE A 109 -10.94 -6.84 7.96
CA PHE A 109 -11.36 -5.97 6.87
C PHE A 109 -12.12 -6.71 5.75
N GLY A 110 -12.38 -8.02 5.90
CA GLY A 110 -13.15 -8.80 4.94
C GLY A 110 -12.35 -9.43 3.79
N ALA A 111 -11.01 -9.44 3.85
CA ALA A 111 -10.21 -10.10 2.83
C ALA A 111 -10.29 -11.64 2.96
N GLU A 112 -10.40 -12.30 1.82
CA GLU A 112 -10.26 -13.76 1.71
C GLU A 112 -8.78 -14.12 1.65
N LEU A 113 -8.34 -15.04 2.54
CA LEU A 113 -6.95 -15.49 2.57
C LEU A 113 -6.80 -16.82 1.86
N ILE A 114 -5.86 -16.91 0.93
CA ILE A 114 -5.42 -18.13 0.27
C ILE A 114 -4.00 -18.40 0.75
N LEU A 115 -3.82 -19.55 1.39
CA LEU A 115 -2.53 -19.93 1.94
C LEU A 115 -1.81 -20.87 0.96
N VAL A 116 -0.53 -20.58 0.73
CA VAL A 116 0.42 -21.49 0.08
C VAL A 116 1.34 -22.07 1.16
N THR A 117 2.06 -23.10 0.85
CA THR A 117 3.00 -23.71 1.81
C THR A 117 4.17 -22.77 2.11
N ALA A 118 4.79 -22.94 3.26
CA ALA A 118 6.01 -22.18 3.62
C ALA A 118 7.15 -22.43 2.62
N GLU A 119 7.20 -23.60 2.00
CA GLU A 119 8.20 -23.99 0.98
C GLU A 119 7.99 -23.22 -0.33
N GLU A 120 6.74 -23.08 -0.79
CA GLU A 120 6.38 -22.27 -1.96
C GLU A 120 6.68 -20.78 -1.72
N GLY A 121 6.57 -20.33 -0.47
CA GLY A 121 6.92 -19.00 -0.04
C GLY A 121 6.16 -17.89 -0.78
N MET A 122 6.76 -16.71 -0.81
CA MET A 122 6.16 -15.55 -1.50
C MET A 122 6.22 -15.67 -3.04
N GLU A 123 7.15 -16.44 -3.59
CA GLU A 123 7.20 -16.71 -5.03
C GLU A 123 6.01 -17.55 -5.46
N GLY A 124 5.73 -18.67 -4.76
CA GLY A 124 4.55 -19.48 -5.03
C GLY A 124 3.24 -18.69 -4.85
N ALA A 125 3.17 -17.80 -3.86
CA ALA A 125 2.02 -16.91 -3.71
C ALA A 125 1.85 -15.98 -4.92
N ARG A 126 2.93 -15.44 -5.46
CA ARG A 126 2.92 -14.58 -6.64
C ARG A 126 2.51 -15.35 -7.90
N ASP A 127 3.07 -16.53 -8.11
CA ASP A 127 2.74 -17.39 -9.26
C ASP A 127 1.27 -17.76 -9.24
N LEU A 128 0.73 -18.09 -8.07
CA LEU A 128 -0.69 -18.39 -7.90
C LEU A 128 -1.56 -17.16 -8.20
N ALA A 129 -1.15 -15.95 -7.78
CA ALA A 129 -1.87 -14.72 -8.10
C ALA A 129 -1.94 -14.50 -9.62
N LEU A 130 -0.81 -14.63 -10.32
CA LEU A 130 -0.75 -14.49 -11.77
C LEU A 130 -1.58 -15.55 -12.50
N LYS A 131 -1.55 -16.80 -12.02
CA LYS A 131 -2.40 -17.87 -12.53
C LYS A 131 -3.88 -17.55 -12.33
N MET A 132 -4.27 -17.05 -11.17
CA MET A 132 -5.66 -16.65 -10.92
C MET A 132 -6.11 -15.54 -11.86
N GLN A 133 -5.25 -14.58 -12.16
CA GLN A 133 -5.55 -13.54 -13.15
C GLN A 133 -5.69 -14.11 -14.56
N ALA A 134 -4.79 -15.00 -14.98
CA ALA A 134 -4.87 -15.66 -16.28
C ALA A 134 -6.16 -16.50 -16.43
N ASP A 135 -6.61 -17.11 -15.34
CA ASP A 135 -7.87 -17.88 -15.26
C ASP A 135 -9.13 -16.98 -15.17
N GLY A 136 -8.98 -15.65 -15.18
CA GLY A 136 -10.11 -14.70 -15.06
C GLY A 136 -10.73 -14.64 -13.65
N LYS A 137 -10.03 -15.10 -12.62
CA LYS A 137 -10.53 -15.18 -11.23
C LYS A 137 -10.32 -13.90 -10.42
N GLY A 138 -9.77 -12.85 -11.04
CA GLY A 138 -9.56 -11.54 -10.44
C GLY A 138 -8.44 -10.76 -11.11
N LYS A 139 -8.32 -9.47 -10.76
CA LYS A 139 -7.27 -8.57 -11.24
C LYS A 139 -6.15 -8.49 -10.21
N VAL A 140 -4.92 -8.74 -10.63
CA VAL A 140 -3.72 -8.53 -9.80
C VAL A 140 -3.34 -7.05 -9.85
N LEU A 141 -3.11 -6.44 -8.69
CA LEU A 141 -2.66 -5.04 -8.61
C LEU A 141 -1.15 -4.92 -8.81
N ASP A 142 -0.39 -5.95 -8.47
CA ASP A 142 1.07 -6.05 -8.61
C ASP A 142 1.82 -4.88 -7.97
N GLN A 143 1.84 -4.84 -6.64
CA GLN A 143 2.47 -3.76 -5.88
C GLN A 143 3.91 -3.44 -6.28
N PHE A 144 4.65 -4.40 -6.85
CA PHE A 144 6.06 -4.23 -7.21
C PHE A 144 6.28 -3.60 -8.58
N ALA A 145 5.40 -3.87 -9.55
CA ALA A 145 5.48 -3.33 -10.90
C ALA A 145 4.47 -2.20 -11.17
N ASN A 146 3.54 -1.96 -10.26
CA ASN A 146 2.49 -0.96 -10.42
C ASN A 146 3.03 0.47 -10.28
N PRO A 147 2.96 1.32 -11.34
CA PRO A 147 3.47 2.69 -11.29
C PRO A 147 2.72 3.59 -10.30
N ASP A 148 1.49 3.24 -9.96
CA ASP A 148 0.66 4.02 -9.02
C ASP A 148 1.14 3.88 -7.57
N ASN A 149 1.95 2.85 -7.27
CA ASN A 149 2.58 2.70 -5.96
C ASN A 149 3.62 3.82 -5.70
N PRO A 150 4.69 4.00 -6.49
CA PRO A 150 5.60 5.13 -6.29
C PRO A 150 4.92 6.50 -6.52
N LEU A 151 3.94 6.58 -7.41
CA LEU A 151 3.18 7.80 -7.66
C LEU A 151 2.45 8.30 -6.41
N ALA A 152 1.94 7.39 -5.56
CA ALA A 152 1.32 7.75 -4.29
C ALA A 152 2.27 8.54 -3.39
N HIS A 153 3.52 8.09 -3.28
CA HIS A 153 4.54 8.76 -2.48
C HIS A 153 4.96 10.08 -3.10
N PHE A 154 5.13 10.13 -4.40
CA PHE A 154 5.45 11.36 -5.12
C PHE A 154 4.37 12.44 -4.88
N LYS A 155 3.10 12.10 -5.05
CA LYS A 155 1.99 13.05 -4.92
C LYS A 155 1.68 13.47 -3.48
N THR A 156 1.90 12.60 -2.48
CA THR A 156 1.34 12.81 -1.15
C THR A 156 2.35 12.83 -0.01
N CYS A 157 3.56 12.31 -0.21
CA CYS A 157 4.58 12.20 0.81
C CYS A 157 5.77 13.13 0.53
N LEU A 158 6.29 13.12 -0.70
CA LEU A 158 7.50 13.86 -1.07
C LEU A 158 7.27 15.36 -1.26
N LEU A 159 6.04 15.79 -1.47
CA LEU A 159 5.71 17.23 -1.60
C LEU A 159 5.99 18.05 -0.34
N TYR A 160 6.14 17.42 0.81
CA TYR A 160 6.41 18.07 2.09
C TYR A 160 7.88 18.01 2.50
N THR A 161 8.72 17.36 1.71
CA THR A 161 10.13 17.18 2.03
C THR A 161 10.99 18.03 1.09
N SER A 162 11.92 18.80 1.65
CA SER A 162 13.02 19.34 0.85
C SER A 162 13.75 18.18 0.18
N PRO A 163 14.20 18.31 -1.08
CA PRO A 163 14.89 17.24 -1.77
C PRO A 163 16.09 16.78 -0.93
N SER A 164 16.07 15.51 -0.54
CA SER A 164 17.19 14.91 0.17
C SER A 164 18.31 14.55 -0.83
N PRO A 165 19.56 14.42 -0.38
CA PRO A 165 20.64 13.90 -1.25
C PRO A 165 20.33 12.51 -1.82
N ARG A 166 19.46 11.75 -1.17
CA ARG A 166 18.99 10.44 -1.64
C ARG A 166 17.99 10.60 -2.78
N ASP A 167 17.09 11.57 -2.70
CA ASP A 167 16.12 11.88 -3.75
C ASP A 167 16.82 12.45 -4.99
N GLN A 168 17.86 13.25 -4.79
CA GLN A 168 18.72 13.73 -5.88
C GLN A 168 19.47 12.61 -6.61
N ARG A 169 19.78 11.50 -5.94
CA ARG A 169 20.34 10.30 -6.58
C ARG A 169 19.31 9.56 -7.40
N GLY A 170 18.05 9.52 -6.97
CA GLY A 170 16.92 8.96 -7.72
C GLY A 170 16.61 9.75 -9.00
N SER A 171 16.82 11.08 -9.00
CA SER A 171 16.63 11.92 -10.18
C SER A 171 17.74 11.78 -11.24
N ARG A 172 18.78 11.01 -10.94
CA ARG A 172 19.84 10.62 -11.91
C ARG A 172 19.56 9.31 -12.63
N MET A 173 18.33 8.83 -12.65
CA MET A 173 17.97 7.84 -13.68
C MET A 173 18.19 8.51 -15.03
N PRO A 174 19.00 7.89 -15.93
CA PRO A 174 19.16 8.44 -17.26
C PRO A 174 17.78 8.53 -17.87
N SER A 175 17.41 9.71 -18.36
CA SER A 175 16.35 9.81 -19.33
C SER A 175 16.73 8.84 -20.44
N SER A 176 16.05 7.70 -20.49
CA SER A 176 16.18 6.80 -21.63
C SER A 176 15.79 7.61 -22.85
N ALA A 177 16.78 7.85 -23.68
CA ALA A 177 16.60 8.35 -25.01
C ALA A 177 15.70 7.42 -25.83
#